data_008ed91e9fa00c1d4aa76e8e7bf4656f
#
_entry.id   008ed91e9fa00c1d4aa76e8e7bf4656f
#
_cell.length_a   1.000
_cell.length_b   1.000
_cell.length_c   1.000
_cell.angle_alpha   90.00
_cell.angle_beta   90.00
_cell.angle_gamma   90.00
#
_symmetry.space_group_name_H-M   'P 1'
#
loop_
_entity.id
_entity.type
_entity.pdbx_description
1 polymer ?
#
loop_
_entity_poly.entity_id
_entity_poly.type
_entity_poly.pdbx_seq_one_letter_code
_entity_poly.pdbx_strand_id
1 'polypeptide(L)'
;SDTATTAWKYYFRWQGTVSGSTVNFGATTVPAPDGDEYFTAALYLADLRWGSAGAVNYRQEADNISAAMLHNTAADSRNPIIHAAQNMVVFVPYGASNEFTDPSYHLPAFYELFALRGPAADATKWKSVATTSRAYMAQSAHATTGLHPDYATFAGAPTTGSAGDGHDQFKYDAWRVVMNMTVDYVWFSQSPALKTQIEKYHAFFADKLGTNNVTNALFAVDGSNPSGGGSTA
;
A
#
# COMPACT_ATOMS: atom_id res chain seq x y z
N SER A 1 -1.04 10.53 14.33
CA SER A 1 -0.46 9.25 14.81
C SER A 1 -0.70 9.09 16.30
N ASP A 2 -0.76 7.86 16.76
CA ASP A 2 -0.86 7.56 18.18
C ASP A 2 0.52 7.78 18.82
N THR A 3 0.70 8.95 19.46
CA THR A 3 1.97 9.34 20.08
C THR A 3 2.07 8.88 21.53
N ALA A 4 0.98 8.31 22.08
CA ALA A 4 0.97 7.77 23.42
C ALA A 4 1.84 6.51 23.54
N THR A 5 2.04 6.05 24.74
CA THR A 5 2.76 4.77 25.06
C THR A 5 2.00 3.53 24.60
N THR A 6 1.21 3.66 23.53
CA THR A 6 0.42 2.58 22.99
C THR A 6 1.25 1.79 21.99
N ALA A 7 0.87 0.59 21.80
CA ALA A 7 1.49 -0.35 20.90
C ALA A 7 1.46 0.08 19.40
N TRP A 8 0.63 1.05 19.06
CA TRP A 8 0.52 1.62 17.71
C TRP A 8 1.20 2.99 17.59
N LYS A 9 2.18 3.28 18.41
CA LYS A 9 2.90 4.55 18.35
C LYS A 9 3.43 4.81 16.94
N TYR A 10 3.10 5.98 16.42
CA TYR A 10 3.39 6.47 15.06
C TYR A 10 2.63 5.77 13.93
N TYR A 11 1.71 4.84 14.23
CA TYR A 11 0.79 4.30 13.25
C TYR A 11 -0.58 4.96 13.34
N PHE A 12 -1.30 4.97 12.23
CA PHE A 12 -2.68 5.47 12.17
C PHE A 12 -3.66 4.31 12.26
N ARG A 13 -4.71 4.49 13.03
CA ARG A 13 -5.83 3.55 13.02
C ARG A 13 -6.64 3.79 11.76
N TRP A 14 -6.96 2.73 11.02
CA TRP A 14 -7.60 2.84 9.70
C TRP A 14 -9.01 3.43 9.75
N GLN A 15 -9.70 3.33 10.88
CA GLN A 15 -11.08 3.77 11.03
C GLN A 15 -11.33 4.47 12.37
N GLY A 16 -12.11 5.55 12.32
CA GLY A 16 -12.67 6.22 13.48
C GLY A 16 -14.11 6.60 13.25
N THR A 17 -14.88 6.73 14.32
CA THR A 17 -16.26 7.21 14.29
C THR A 17 -16.31 8.66 14.72
N VAL A 18 -16.91 9.53 13.91
CA VAL A 18 -17.12 10.93 14.23
C VAL A 18 -18.41 11.08 15.02
N SER A 19 -18.33 11.73 16.17
CA SER A 19 -19.49 12.09 17.02
C SER A 19 -19.34 13.54 17.46
N GLY A 20 -20.14 14.44 16.89
CA GLY A 20 -19.99 15.88 17.07
C GLY A 20 -18.61 16.35 16.58
N SER A 21 -17.83 16.95 17.47
CA SER A 21 -16.46 17.42 17.20
C SER A 21 -15.36 16.39 17.59
N THR A 22 -15.75 15.20 18.02
CA THR A 22 -14.83 14.18 18.53
C THR A 22 -14.70 13.04 17.54
N VAL A 23 -13.47 12.55 17.32
CA VAL A 23 -13.19 11.29 16.60
C VAL A 23 -12.85 10.22 17.62
N ASN A 24 -13.61 9.15 17.61
CA ASN A 24 -13.40 7.99 18.48
C ASN A 24 -12.82 6.83 17.68
N PHE A 25 -11.66 6.36 18.09
CA PHE A 25 -11.04 5.16 17.52
C PHE A 25 -11.34 3.96 18.41
N GLY A 26 -11.91 2.92 17.83
CA GLY A 26 -12.19 1.66 18.54
C GLY A 26 -10.91 1.02 19.09
N ALA A 27 -11.01 0.37 20.24
CA ALA A 27 -9.85 -0.27 20.89
C ALA A 27 -9.20 -1.38 20.04
N THR A 28 -9.99 -2.00 19.15
CA THR A 28 -9.57 -3.09 18.26
C THR A 28 -9.15 -2.60 16.87
N THR A 29 -9.23 -1.28 16.59
CA THR A 29 -8.86 -0.74 15.30
C THR A 29 -7.34 -0.80 15.13
N VAL A 30 -6.91 -1.44 14.06
CA VAL A 30 -5.50 -1.64 13.68
C VAL A 30 -5.06 -0.63 12.61
N PRO A 31 -3.77 -0.45 12.33
CA PRO A 31 -3.31 0.31 11.18
C PRO A 31 -3.68 -0.37 9.85
N ALA A 32 -3.87 0.42 8.81
CA ALA A 32 -3.80 -0.01 7.43
C ALA A 32 -2.56 0.67 6.81
N PRO A 33 -1.52 -0.09 6.50
CA PRO A 33 -0.20 0.43 6.13
C PRO A 33 -0.17 1.49 5.04
N ASP A 34 -1.04 1.40 4.05
CA ASP A 34 -1.16 2.39 2.98
C ASP A 34 -1.44 3.80 3.53
N GLY A 35 -2.26 3.92 4.56
CA GLY A 35 -2.53 5.19 5.24
C GLY A 35 -1.26 5.81 5.84
N ASP A 36 -0.45 5.00 6.52
CA ASP A 36 0.83 5.44 7.11
C ASP A 36 1.82 5.88 6.01
N GLU A 37 1.88 5.16 4.91
CA GLU A 37 2.73 5.48 3.76
C GLU A 37 2.32 6.79 3.09
N TYR A 38 1.02 7.00 2.83
CA TYR A 38 0.50 8.25 2.26
C TYR A 38 0.73 9.45 3.18
N PHE A 39 0.51 9.31 4.49
CA PHE A 39 0.80 10.38 5.44
C PHE A 39 2.29 10.73 5.46
N THR A 40 3.16 9.75 5.48
CA THR A 40 4.61 9.97 5.45
C THR A 40 5.03 10.71 4.18
N ALA A 41 4.56 10.28 3.01
CA ALA A 41 4.85 10.95 1.75
C ALA A 41 4.32 12.41 1.76
N ALA A 42 3.09 12.62 2.22
CA ALA A 42 2.50 13.95 2.32
C ALA A 42 3.29 14.87 3.25
N LEU A 43 3.80 14.36 4.38
CA LEU A 43 4.60 15.14 5.33
C LEU A 43 5.97 15.51 4.74
N TYR A 44 6.65 14.62 4.02
CA TYR A 44 7.90 14.98 3.31
C TYR A 44 7.66 16.03 2.21
N LEU A 45 6.55 15.93 1.48
CA LEU A 45 6.18 16.93 0.48
C LEU A 45 5.80 18.27 1.13
N ALA A 46 5.15 18.26 2.30
CA ALA A 46 4.83 19.45 3.08
C ALA A 46 6.12 20.14 3.60
N ASP A 47 7.10 19.37 4.09
CA ASP A 47 8.41 19.89 4.47
C ASP A 47 9.11 20.59 3.28
N LEU A 48 9.09 19.97 2.10
CA LEU A 48 9.63 20.54 0.89
C LEU A 48 8.94 21.85 0.46
N ARG A 49 7.62 21.93 0.65
CA ARG A 49 6.82 23.07 0.21
C ARG A 49 6.82 24.22 1.20
N TRP A 50 6.74 23.93 2.49
CA TRP A 50 6.51 24.93 3.54
C TRP A 50 7.60 25.00 4.59
N GLY A 51 8.55 24.05 4.60
CA GLY A 51 9.56 23.90 5.64
C GLY A 51 8.96 23.37 6.96
N SER A 52 9.84 23.11 7.91
CA SER A 52 9.50 22.48 9.20
C SER A 52 9.78 23.38 10.42
N ALA A 53 10.00 24.68 10.21
CA ALA A 53 10.27 25.63 11.29
C ALA A 53 8.99 26.25 11.92
N GLY A 54 7.81 25.91 11.42
CA GLY A 54 6.53 26.44 11.89
C GLY A 54 5.95 25.69 13.09
N ALA A 55 4.62 25.83 13.27
CA ALA A 55 3.89 25.14 14.33
C ALA A 55 3.89 23.61 14.22
N VAL A 56 4.07 23.10 13.01
CA VAL A 56 4.20 21.66 12.73
C VAL A 56 5.58 21.40 12.12
N ASN A 57 6.34 20.55 12.76
CA ASN A 57 7.59 20.03 12.21
C ASN A 57 7.32 18.83 11.30
N TYR A 58 6.91 19.10 10.06
CA TYR A 58 6.55 18.07 9.07
C TYR A 58 7.66 17.03 8.89
N ARG A 59 8.93 17.48 8.85
CA ARG A 59 10.08 16.59 8.69
C ARG A 59 10.19 15.60 9.83
N GLN A 60 10.12 16.07 11.07
CA GLN A 60 10.25 15.20 12.24
C GLN A 60 9.10 14.19 12.32
N GLU A 61 7.87 14.62 12.00
CA GLU A 61 6.73 13.69 12.00
C GLU A 61 6.89 12.62 10.90
N ALA A 62 7.33 13.00 9.70
CA ALA A 62 7.62 12.06 8.64
C ALA A 62 8.72 11.06 9.03
N ASP A 63 9.82 11.54 9.61
CA ASP A 63 10.94 10.71 10.05
C ASP A 63 10.50 9.72 11.15
N ASN A 64 9.64 10.15 12.08
CA ASN A 64 9.09 9.29 13.14
C ASN A 64 8.25 8.14 12.56
N ILE A 65 7.35 8.43 11.62
CA ILE A 65 6.50 7.41 10.99
C ILE A 65 7.34 6.49 10.10
N SER A 66 8.21 7.05 9.27
CA SER A 66 9.11 6.30 8.40
C SER A 66 9.99 5.33 9.19
N ALA A 67 10.56 5.77 10.31
CA ALA A 67 11.36 4.91 11.20
C ALA A 67 10.49 3.82 11.83
N ALA A 68 9.27 4.13 12.27
CA ALA A 68 8.38 3.14 12.85
C ALA A 68 8.00 2.04 11.83
N MET A 69 7.78 2.40 10.57
CA MET A 69 7.49 1.43 9.51
C MET A 69 8.59 0.38 9.30
N LEU A 70 9.85 0.74 9.59
CA LEU A 70 11.00 -0.16 9.45
C LEU A 70 11.42 -0.84 10.75
N HIS A 71 11.29 -0.15 11.89
CA HIS A 71 11.98 -0.52 13.12
C HIS A 71 11.06 -0.75 14.31
N ASN A 72 9.74 -0.66 14.15
CA ASN A 72 8.85 -0.87 15.28
C ASN A 72 9.01 -2.29 15.81
N THR A 73 9.42 -2.39 17.09
CA THR A 73 9.56 -3.65 17.81
C THR A 73 8.69 -3.56 19.05
N ALA A 74 7.46 -3.95 18.93
CA ALA A 74 6.59 -3.95 20.08
C ALA A 74 6.70 -5.24 20.88
N ALA A 75 6.74 -5.11 22.19
CA ALA A 75 6.77 -6.23 23.12
C ALA A 75 5.50 -7.09 23.07
N ASP A 76 4.47 -6.65 22.35
CA ASP A 76 3.13 -7.24 22.30
C ASP A 76 2.73 -7.76 20.91
N SER A 77 3.68 -8.24 20.14
CA SER A 77 3.49 -8.91 18.84
C SER A 77 3.06 -7.98 17.69
N ARG A 78 3.28 -6.68 17.82
CA ARG A 78 3.11 -5.74 16.70
C ARG A 78 4.43 -5.59 15.96
N ASN A 79 4.35 -5.63 14.65
CA ASN A 79 5.53 -5.73 13.78
C ASN A 79 5.77 -4.39 13.05
N PRO A 80 6.93 -4.22 12.43
CA PRO A 80 7.11 -3.19 11.41
C PRO A 80 6.11 -3.38 10.26
N ILE A 81 5.69 -2.29 9.64
CA ILE A 81 4.89 -2.32 8.42
C ILE A 81 5.67 -2.98 7.28
N ILE A 82 6.97 -2.79 7.23
CA ILE A 82 7.82 -3.50 6.28
C ILE A 82 8.32 -4.80 6.93
N HIS A 83 7.85 -5.92 6.43
CA HIS A 83 8.24 -7.25 6.90
C HIS A 83 9.75 -7.46 6.76
N ALA A 84 10.43 -7.75 7.87
CA ALA A 84 11.90 -7.75 7.93
C ALA A 84 12.55 -8.74 6.95
N ALA A 85 12.02 -9.96 6.86
CA ALA A 85 12.57 -11.02 6.00
C ALA A 85 12.13 -10.87 4.53
N GLN A 86 10.91 -10.41 4.27
CA GLN A 86 10.37 -10.28 2.91
C GLN A 86 10.74 -8.97 2.25
N ASN A 87 11.07 -7.95 3.05
CA ASN A 87 11.35 -6.60 2.56
C ASN A 87 10.16 -6.00 1.78
N MET A 88 8.96 -6.30 2.22
CA MET A 88 7.68 -5.93 1.61
C MET A 88 6.72 -5.37 2.66
N VAL A 89 5.82 -4.52 2.25
CA VAL A 89 4.71 -4.07 3.09
C VAL A 89 3.81 -5.26 3.44
N VAL A 90 3.34 -5.31 4.69
CA VAL A 90 2.36 -6.31 5.16
C VAL A 90 0.94 -5.78 5.03
N PHE A 91 -0.06 -6.66 5.03
CA PHE A 91 -1.45 -6.20 5.05
C PHE A 91 -1.79 -5.48 6.36
N VAL A 92 -1.51 -6.08 7.51
CA VAL A 92 -1.59 -5.43 8.83
C VAL A 92 -0.41 -5.92 9.67
N PRO A 93 0.32 -5.04 10.39
CA PRO A 93 1.50 -5.43 11.13
C PRO A 93 1.16 -6.16 12.46
N TYR A 94 0.23 -7.10 12.41
CA TYR A 94 -0.24 -7.84 13.58
C TYR A 94 -0.85 -9.21 13.23
N GLY A 95 -0.52 -10.22 14.00
CA GLY A 95 -1.11 -11.56 13.92
C GLY A 95 -0.94 -12.21 12.54
N ALA A 96 -1.90 -13.00 12.12
CA ALA A 96 -1.89 -13.69 10.82
C ALA A 96 -1.89 -12.71 9.61
N SER A 97 -2.37 -11.49 9.80
CA SER A 97 -2.36 -10.46 8.76
C SER A 97 -0.98 -9.88 8.45
N ASN A 98 0.03 -10.23 9.24
CA ASN A 98 1.43 -9.91 8.97
C ASN A 98 2.10 -10.90 8.00
N GLU A 99 1.43 -12.00 7.65
CA GLU A 99 2.01 -13.09 6.86
C GLU A 99 1.64 -13.03 5.37
N PHE A 100 0.96 -11.97 4.95
CA PHE A 100 0.61 -11.68 3.55
C PHE A 100 0.56 -10.18 3.31
N THR A 101 0.36 -9.78 2.07
CA THR A 101 0.32 -8.38 1.65
C THR A 101 -0.91 -8.09 0.80
N ASP A 102 -1.23 -6.81 0.66
CA ASP A 102 -2.11 -6.27 -0.36
C ASP A 102 -1.24 -5.68 -1.48
N PRO A 103 -1.35 -6.15 -2.72
CA PRO A 103 -0.60 -5.57 -3.84
C PRO A 103 -0.80 -4.06 -4.00
N SER A 104 -1.96 -3.52 -3.60
CA SER A 104 -2.25 -2.08 -3.68
C SER A 104 -1.53 -1.25 -2.61
N TYR A 105 -0.97 -1.88 -1.58
CA TYR A 105 -0.16 -1.20 -0.57
C TYR A 105 1.30 -0.99 -1.01
N HIS A 106 1.74 -1.62 -2.09
CA HIS A 106 3.08 -1.42 -2.61
C HIS A 106 3.19 -0.04 -3.31
N LEU A 107 3.97 0.87 -2.72
CA LEU A 107 4.13 2.25 -3.15
C LEU A 107 5.60 2.59 -3.44
N PRO A 108 6.23 1.96 -4.46
CA PRO A 108 7.67 2.10 -4.69
C PRO A 108 8.13 3.55 -4.89
N ALA A 109 7.30 4.42 -5.50
CA ALA A 109 7.60 5.84 -5.61
C ALA A 109 7.75 6.53 -4.24
N PHE A 110 6.93 6.14 -3.26
CA PHE A 110 7.02 6.71 -1.91
C PHE A 110 8.25 6.18 -1.18
N TYR A 111 8.62 4.92 -1.38
CA TYR A 111 9.85 4.36 -0.80
C TYR A 111 11.12 5.03 -1.33
N GLU A 112 11.14 5.41 -2.62
CA GLU A 112 12.21 6.25 -3.17
C GLU A 112 12.22 7.64 -2.52
N LEU A 113 11.05 8.25 -2.33
CA LEU A 113 10.94 9.53 -1.62
C LEU A 113 11.45 9.40 -0.18
N PHE A 114 11.12 8.31 0.52
CA PHE A 114 11.61 8.06 1.89
C PHE A 114 13.12 7.84 1.92
N ALA A 115 13.68 7.16 0.91
CA ALA A 115 15.13 7.02 0.76
C ALA A 115 15.85 8.36 0.53
N LEU A 116 15.20 9.28 -0.20
CA LEU A 116 15.76 10.60 -0.52
C LEU A 116 15.61 11.61 0.63
N ARG A 117 14.52 11.50 1.38
CA ARG A 117 14.12 12.54 2.36
C ARG A 117 14.18 12.07 3.81
N GLY A 118 14.07 10.80 4.08
CA GLY A 118 14.06 10.22 5.40
C GLY A 118 15.45 10.19 6.07
N PRO A 119 15.55 9.55 7.24
CA PRO A 119 16.82 9.36 7.93
C PRO A 119 17.85 8.68 7.02
N ALA A 120 19.06 9.27 6.94
CA ALA A 120 20.11 8.75 6.06
C ALA A 120 20.50 7.28 6.36
N ALA A 121 20.37 6.86 7.63
CA ALA A 121 20.61 5.47 8.05
C ALA A 121 19.67 4.47 7.37
N ASP A 122 18.47 4.90 7.01
CA ASP A 122 17.42 4.06 6.43
C ASP A 122 17.36 4.11 4.90
N ALA A 123 18.11 5.01 4.28
CA ALA A 123 18.04 5.27 2.83
C ALA A 123 18.28 4.00 1.99
N THR A 124 19.26 3.19 2.33
CA THR A 124 19.57 1.93 1.63
C THR A 124 18.44 0.92 1.80
N LYS A 125 17.83 0.83 2.99
CA LYS A 125 16.70 -0.07 3.24
C LYS A 125 15.50 0.33 2.41
N TRP A 126 15.13 1.61 2.38
CA TRP A 126 14.01 2.11 1.57
C TRP A 126 14.21 1.88 0.07
N LYS A 127 15.40 2.07 -0.47
CA LYS A 127 15.73 1.70 -1.86
C LYS A 127 15.54 0.21 -2.13
N SER A 128 15.93 -0.62 -1.19
CA SER A 128 15.72 -2.07 -1.29
C SER A 128 14.24 -2.42 -1.27
N VAL A 129 13.43 -1.78 -0.41
CA VAL A 129 11.96 -1.96 -0.38
C VAL A 129 11.35 -1.54 -1.71
N ALA A 130 11.75 -0.39 -2.28
CA ALA A 130 11.27 0.06 -3.59
C ALA A 130 11.58 -0.96 -4.70
N THR A 131 12.80 -1.48 -4.72
CA THR A 131 13.22 -2.50 -5.70
C THR A 131 12.41 -3.78 -5.56
N THR A 132 12.23 -4.27 -4.33
CA THR A 132 11.44 -5.48 -4.04
C THR A 132 9.98 -5.29 -4.45
N SER A 133 9.38 -4.13 -4.13
CA SER A 133 7.99 -3.83 -4.50
C SER A 133 7.77 -3.78 -6.01
N ARG A 134 8.70 -3.21 -6.78
CA ARG A 134 8.62 -3.24 -8.25
C ARG A 134 8.64 -4.66 -8.82
N ALA A 135 9.52 -5.50 -8.30
CA ALA A 135 9.58 -6.91 -8.70
C ALA A 135 8.30 -7.65 -8.30
N TYR A 136 7.80 -7.39 -7.08
CA TYR A 136 6.58 -7.99 -6.57
C TYR A 136 5.34 -7.61 -7.38
N MET A 137 5.17 -6.35 -7.77
CA MET A 137 4.07 -5.91 -8.63
C MET A 137 4.04 -6.66 -9.96
N ALA A 138 5.20 -6.98 -10.55
CA ALA A 138 5.25 -7.79 -11.75
C ALA A 138 4.95 -9.27 -11.47
N GLN A 139 5.37 -9.78 -10.31
CA GLN A 139 5.20 -11.17 -9.90
C GLN A 139 3.76 -11.51 -9.51
N SER A 140 3.05 -10.61 -8.83
CA SER A 140 1.67 -10.81 -8.37
C SER A 140 0.62 -10.55 -9.45
N ALA A 141 1.02 -10.01 -10.61
CA ALA A 141 0.14 -9.76 -11.74
C ALA A 141 -0.21 -11.08 -12.46
N HIS A 142 -1.47 -11.25 -12.84
CA HIS A 142 -1.85 -12.33 -13.74
C HIS A 142 -1.17 -12.16 -15.11
N ALA A 143 -0.58 -13.23 -15.63
CA ALA A 143 0.32 -13.18 -16.78
C ALA A 143 -0.30 -12.57 -18.05
N THR A 144 -1.60 -12.82 -18.27
CA THR A 144 -2.32 -12.36 -19.48
C THR A 144 -3.02 -11.02 -19.27
N THR A 145 -3.81 -10.90 -18.20
CA THR A 145 -4.65 -9.72 -17.97
C THR A 145 -3.90 -8.57 -17.32
N GLY A 146 -2.82 -8.86 -16.58
CA GLY A 146 -2.13 -7.90 -15.72
C GLY A 146 -2.89 -7.58 -14.43
N LEU A 147 -4.08 -8.13 -14.21
CA LEU A 147 -4.86 -7.90 -13.01
C LEU A 147 -4.16 -8.46 -11.76
N HIS A 148 -4.31 -7.78 -10.65
CA HIS A 148 -3.84 -8.22 -9.35
C HIS A 148 -5.03 -8.64 -8.47
N PRO A 149 -4.84 -9.57 -7.55
CA PRO A 149 -5.82 -9.81 -6.50
C PRO A 149 -5.79 -8.64 -5.50
N ASP A 150 -6.82 -8.56 -4.68
CA ASP A 150 -6.85 -7.64 -3.54
C ASP A 150 -5.79 -8.07 -2.50
N TYR A 151 -5.76 -9.37 -2.15
CA TYR A 151 -4.71 -9.92 -1.28
C TYR A 151 -3.87 -10.96 -2.01
N ALA A 152 -2.57 -10.98 -1.69
CA ALA A 152 -1.65 -11.98 -2.21
C ALA A 152 -0.62 -12.39 -1.15
N THR A 153 -0.11 -13.60 -1.28
CA THR A 153 1.05 -14.06 -0.51
C THR A 153 2.29 -13.25 -0.88
N PHE A 154 3.33 -13.27 -0.08
CA PHE A 154 4.62 -12.67 -0.44
C PHE A 154 5.28 -13.33 -1.68
N ALA A 155 4.81 -14.51 -2.09
CA ALA A 155 5.19 -15.15 -3.34
C ALA A 155 4.33 -14.71 -4.54
N GLY A 156 3.40 -13.76 -4.37
CA GLY A 156 2.55 -13.23 -5.43
C GLY A 156 1.31 -14.05 -5.76
N ALA A 157 1.07 -15.18 -5.09
CA ALA A 157 -0.13 -15.97 -5.33
C ALA A 157 -1.36 -15.31 -4.68
N PRO A 158 -2.52 -15.25 -5.37
CA PRO A 158 -3.76 -14.78 -4.77
C PRO A 158 -4.11 -15.51 -3.47
N THR A 159 -4.63 -14.81 -2.48
CA THR A 159 -5.06 -15.38 -1.20
C THR A 159 -6.28 -14.63 -0.67
N THR A 160 -7.13 -15.34 0.09
CA THR A 160 -8.22 -14.70 0.83
C THR A 160 -7.74 -14.04 2.12
N GLY A 161 -6.47 -14.27 2.50
CA GLY A 161 -5.89 -13.73 3.73
C GLY A 161 -6.67 -14.14 4.98
N SER A 162 -6.80 -13.20 5.91
CA SER A 162 -7.59 -13.38 7.13
C SER A 162 -9.02 -12.83 7.05
N ALA A 163 -9.38 -12.19 5.94
CA ALA A 163 -10.67 -11.49 5.81
C ALA A 163 -11.78 -12.33 5.14
N GLY A 164 -11.44 -13.46 4.51
CA GLY A 164 -12.41 -14.37 3.90
C GLY A 164 -12.58 -14.19 2.40
N ASP A 165 -13.74 -14.57 1.87
CA ASP A 165 -13.96 -14.74 0.43
C ASP A 165 -13.84 -13.47 -0.40
N GLY A 166 -13.27 -13.63 -1.60
CA GLY A 166 -13.24 -12.63 -2.67
C GLY A 166 -12.02 -11.71 -2.67
N HIS A 167 -11.16 -11.75 -1.66
CA HIS A 167 -9.92 -10.98 -1.65
C HIS A 167 -8.81 -11.58 -2.56
N ASP A 168 -8.97 -12.81 -3.01
CA ASP A 168 -8.13 -13.46 -4.01
C ASP A 168 -8.42 -13.03 -5.46
N GLN A 169 -9.31 -12.06 -5.64
CA GLN A 169 -9.82 -11.59 -6.92
C GLN A 169 -9.46 -10.10 -7.14
N PHE A 170 -9.61 -9.64 -8.40
CA PHE A 170 -9.53 -8.23 -8.72
C PHE A 170 -10.80 -7.52 -8.21
N LYS A 171 -10.76 -7.10 -6.97
CA LYS A 171 -11.84 -6.43 -6.23
C LYS A 171 -11.27 -5.36 -5.30
N TYR A 172 -12.15 -4.68 -4.62
CA TYR A 172 -11.83 -3.70 -3.57
C TYR A 172 -10.71 -2.74 -4.01
N ASP A 173 -9.56 -2.79 -3.35
CA ASP A 173 -8.44 -1.89 -3.55
C ASP A 173 -7.49 -2.30 -4.70
N ALA A 174 -7.67 -3.47 -5.29
CA ALA A 174 -6.78 -4.01 -6.34
C ALA A 174 -6.60 -3.05 -7.54
N TRP A 175 -7.57 -2.21 -7.85
CA TRP A 175 -7.48 -1.21 -8.91
C TRP A 175 -6.40 -0.15 -8.66
N ARG A 176 -6.02 0.09 -7.41
CA ARG A 176 -4.98 1.07 -7.05
C ARG A 176 -3.59 0.65 -7.54
N VAL A 177 -3.35 -0.63 -7.78
CA VAL A 177 -2.04 -1.13 -8.20
C VAL A 177 -1.57 -0.46 -9.50
N VAL A 178 -2.43 -0.31 -10.51
CA VAL A 178 -2.06 0.35 -11.76
C VAL A 178 -1.73 1.82 -11.55
N MET A 179 -2.43 2.50 -10.65
CA MET A 179 -2.12 3.89 -10.26
C MET A 179 -0.73 3.95 -9.62
N ASN A 180 -0.42 3.08 -8.68
CA ASN A 180 0.86 3.05 -7.97
C ASN A 180 2.03 2.75 -8.93
N MET A 181 1.86 1.79 -9.84
CA MET A 181 2.82 1.51 -10.90
C MET A 181 3.06 2.72 -11.81
N THR A 182 1.98 3.43 -12.16
CA THR A 182 2.06 4.61 -13.04
C THR A 182 2.78 5.76 -12.35
N VAL A 183 2.49 6.02 -11.08
CA VAL A 183 3.20 7.04 -10.27
C VAL A 183 4.69 6.72 -10.20
N ASP A 184 5.04 5.48 -9.90
CA ASP A 184 6.45 5.07 -9.83
C ASP A 184 7.16 5.17 -11.18
N TYR A 185 6.48 4.75 -12.26
CA TYR A 185 7.04 4.86 -13.62
C TYR A 185 7.34 6.32 -13.98
N VAL A 186 6.42 7.23 -13.68
CA VAL A 186 6.56 8.66 -14.03
C VAL A 186 7.58 9.37 -13.15
N TRP A 187 7.61 9.06 -11.84
CA TRP A 187 8.43 9.82 -10.90
C TRP A 187 9.88 9.34 -10.83
N PHE A 188 10.12 8.03 -10.94
CA PHE A 188 11.41 7.46 -10.60
C PHE A 188 11.93 6.40 -11.57
N SER A 189 11.17 5.32 -11.80
CA SER A 189 11.78 4.10 -12.28
C SER A 189 11.89 3.99 -13.79
N GLN A 190 10.92 4.55 -14.52
CA GLN A 190 10.74 4.33 -15.96
C GLN A 190 10.97 2.85 -16.37
N SER A 191 10.63 1.92 -15.48
CA SER A 191 10.88 0.49 -15.63
C SER A 191 10.10 -0.11 -16.80
N PRO A 192 10.75 -0.76 -17.79
CA PRO A 192 10.05 -1.44 -18.88
C PRO A 192 9.09 -2.52 -18.40
N ALA A 193 9.41 -3.22 -17.30
CA ALA A 193 8.56 -4.24 -16.72
C ALA A 193 7.26 -3.65 -16.17
N LEU A 194 7.31 -2.53 -15.44
CA LEU A 194 6.11 -1.84 -14.96
C LEU A 194 5.29 -1.28 -16.12
N LYS A 195 5.95 -0.69 -17.12
CA LYS A 195 5.27 -0.23 -18.34
C LYS A 195 4.47 -1.35 -18.98
N THR A 196 5.08 -2.52 -19.15
CA THR A 196 4.40 -3.70 -19.71
C THR A 196 3.17 -4.11 -18.87
N GLN A 197 3.24 -4.06 -17.54
CA GLN A 197 2.08 -4.35 -16.68
C GLN A 197 0.98 -3.29 -16.85
N ILE A 198 1.32 -2.02 -16.87
CA ILE A 198 0.37 -0.92 -17.10
C ILE A 198 -0.32 -1.10 -18.47
N GLU A 199 0.43 -1.47 -19.51
CA GLU A 199 -0.11 -1.73 -20.85
C GLU A 199 -1.08 -2.92 -20.87
N LYS A 200 -0.83 -3.98 -20.10
CA LYS A 200 -1.77 -5.12 -19.95
C LYS A 200 -3.08 -4.68 -19.30
N TYR A 201 -3.03 -3.90 -18.22
CA TYR A 201 -4.22 -3.32 -17.61
C TYR A 201 -5.01 -2.51 -18.63
N HIS A 202 -4.34 -1.61 -19.35
CA HIS A 202 -4.98 -0.80 -20.37
C HIS A 202 -5.65 -1.67 -21.44
N ALA A 203 -4.96 -2.66 -21.96
CA ALA A 203 -5.49 -3.56 -22.98
C ALA A 203 -6.72 -4.33 -22.49
N PHE A 204 -6.65 -4.87 -21.25
CA PHE A 204 -7.78 -5.58 -20.65
C PHE A 204 -9.03 -4.71 -20.54
N PHE A 205 -8.92 -3.51 -19.98
CA PHE A 205 -10.08 -2.63 -19.84
C PHE A 205 -10.53 -1.99 -21.14
N ALA A 206 -9.63 -1.74 -22.09
CA ALA A 206 -10.00 -1.28 -23.44
C ALA A 206 -10.87 -2.33 -24.17
N ASP A 207 -10.55 -3.61 -24.02
CA ASP A 207 -11.39 -4.71 -24.54
C ASP A 207 -12.78 -4.71 -23.88
N LYS A 208 -12.86 -4.55 -22.55
CA LYS A 208 -14.15 -4.47 -21.83
C LYS A 208 -14.99 -3.25 -22.25
N LEU A 209 -14.34 -2.11 -22.45
CA LEU A 209 -15.00 -0.90 -22.98
C LEU A 209 -15.55 -1.12 -24.41
N GLY A 210 -14.77 -1.76 -25.28
CA GLY A 210 -15.17 -2.09 -26.65
C GLY A 210 -16.39 -3.02 -26.72
N THR A 211 -16.60 -3.84 -25.69
CA THR A 211 -17.77 -4.72 -25.57
C THR A 211 -18.96 -4.10 -24.81
N ASN A 212 -18.92 -2.82 -24.49
CA ASN A 212 -19.88 -2.10 -23.65
C ASN A 212 -20.08 -2.73 -22.25
N ASN A 213 -19.10 -3.47 -21.76
CA ASN A 213 -19.18 -4.15 -20.46
C ASN A 213 -18.51 -3.33 -19.36
N VAL A 214 -18.82 -2.04 -19.31
CA VAL A 214 -18.28 -1.10 -18.28
C VAL A 214 -18.99 -1.19 -16.94
N THR A 215 -20.10 -1.95 -16.87
CA THR A 215 -20.86 -2.12 -15.63
C THR A 215 -20.24 -3.13 -14.67
N ASN A 216 -19.32 -3.95 -15.16
CA ASN A 216 -18.61 -4.94 -14.36
C ASN A 216 -17.19 -4.46 -14.11
N ALA A 217 -16.90 -4.09 -12.89
CA ALA A 217 -15.58 -3.64 -12.47
C ALA A 217 -14.82 -4.68 -11.62
N LEU A 218 -15.46 -5.82 -11.34
CA LEU A 218 -14.92 -6.90 -10.51
C LEU A 218 -14.73 -8.15 -11.35
N PHE A 219 -13.57 -8.78 -11.23
CA PHE A 219 -13.19 -9.96 -12.01
C PHE A 219 -12.39 -10.94 -11.16
N ALA A 220 -12.40 -12.21 -11.52
CA ALA A 220 -11.28 -13.06 -11.16
C ALA A 220 -10.01 -12.52 -11.84
N VAL A 221 -8.83 -12.79 -11.31
CA VAL A 221 -7.59 -12.21 -11.86
C VAL A 221 -7.30 -12.62 -13.31
N ASP A 222 -7.84 -13.74 -13.76
CA ASP A 222 -7.78 -14.19 -15.15
C ASP A 222 -8.75 -13.45 -16.10
N GLY A 223 -9.57 -12.56 -15.56
CA GLY A 223 -10.56 -11.79 -16.30
C GLY A 223 -11.90 -12.49 -16.45
N SER A 224 -12.07 -13.68 -15.90
CA SER A 224 -13.36 -14.39 -15.85
C SER A 224 -14.28 -13.87 -14.72
N ASN A 225 -15.49 -14.42 -14.66
CA ASN A 225 -16.48 -14.13 -13.61
C ASN A 225 -16.75 -12.63 -13.38
N PRO A 226 -17.05 -11.86 -14.44
CA PRO A 226 -17.39 -10.47 -14.27
C PRO A 226 -18.61 -10.34 -13.36
N SER A 227 -18.53 -9.49 -12.35
CA SER A 227 -19.66 -9.21 -11.47
C SER A 227 -19.92 -7.71 -11.41
N GLY A 228 -21.19 -7.34 -11.23
CA GLY A 228 -21.60 -5.94 -11.14
C GLY A 228 -20.86 -5.25 -10.02
N GLY A 229 -20.29 -4.11 -10.31
CA GLY A 229 -19.65 -3.27 -9.33
C GLY A 229 -20.69 -2.76 -8.33
N GLY A 230 -20.80 -3.44 -7.23
CA GLY A 230 -21.24 -2.76 -6.02
C GLY A 230 -20.21 -1.67 -5.76
N SER A 231 -20.66 -0.48 -5.35
CA SER A 231 -19.82 0.67 -5.12
C SER A 231 -18.45 0.27 -4.58
N THR A 232 -17.49 0.34 -5.42
CA THR A 232 -16.14 0.56 -4.95
C THR A 232 -16.12 1.99 -4.48
N ALA A 233 -15.97 2.18 -3.20
CA ALA A 233 -15.87 3.48 -2.59
C ALA A 233 -14.85 4.36 -3.28
#